data_133df994b70a0d71b5889221dcd74116
#
_entry.id   133df994b70a0d71b5889221dcd74116
#
_cell.length_a   1.000
_cell.length_b   1.000
_cell.length_c   1.000
_cell.angle_alpha   90.00
_cell.angle_beta   90.00
_cell.angle_gamma   90.00
#
_symmetry.space_group_name_H-M   'P 1'
#
loop_
_entity.id
_entity.type
_entity.pdbx_description
1 polymer ?
#
loop_
_entity_poly.entity_id
_entity_poly.type
_entity_poly.pdbx_seq_one_letter_code
_entity_poly.pdbx_strand_id
1 'polypeptide(L)'
;MLLADGCAGDQQLLSPGSVRQMTTDQLTQSQRDGGRLFLKGQGWGFGGSVDVVAVDPWNVPGRYGWGGGTGTAAHLTPSTGAVTILFTQLAAAGPVPSALMRDFWHFAAGG
;
A
#
# COMPACT_ATOMS: atom_id res chain seq x y z
N MET A 1 -8.31 5.00 -11.64
CA MET A 1 -8.76 3.63 -12.03
C MET A 1 -9.02 2.77 -10.80
N LEU A 2 -8.05 2.44 -9.93
CA LEU A 2 -8.32 1.57 -8.76
C LEU A 2 -9.32 2.16 -7.76
N LEU A 3 -9.26 3.45 -7.44
CA LEU A 3 -10.24 4.14 -6.59
C LEU A 3 -11.63 4.35 -7.26
N ALA A 4 -11.74 4.08 -8.54
CA ALA A 4 -12.97 4.20 -9.32
C ALA A 4 -13.47 2.82 -9.78
N ASP A 5 -13.25 1.79 -8.97
CA ASP A 5 -13.71 0.41 -9.22
C ASP A 5 -13.40 -0.11 -10.64
N GLY A 6 -12.24 0.25 -11.15
CA GLY A 6 -11.74 -0.17 -12.45
C GLY A 6 -12.05 0.76 -13.61
N CYS A 7 -12.75 1.87 -13.39
CA CYS A 7 -13.04 2.86 -14.43
C CYS A 7 -11.86 3.83 -14.64
N ALA A 8 -11.63 4.19 -15.89
CA ALA A 8 -10.79 5.30 -16.30
C ALA A 8 -11.61 6.22 -17.22
N GLY A 9 -12.10 7.33 -16.67
CA GLY A 9 -13.12 8.13 -17.33
C GLY A 9 -14.39 7.29 -17.55
N ASP A 10 -14.88 7.28 -18.77
CA ASP A 10 -16.09 6.53 -19.15
C ASP A 10 -15.82 5.05 -19.53
N GLN A 11 -14.56 4.60 -19.43
CA GLN A 11 -14.18 3.24 -19.81
C GLN A 11 -14.00 2.35 -18.59
N GLN A 12 -14.64 1.20 -18.57
CA GLN A 12 -14.42 0.13 -17.61
C GLN A 12 -13.23 -0.73 -18.07
N LEU A 13 -12.07 -0.56 -17.46
CA LEU A 13 -10.84 -1.29 -17.79
C LEU A 13 -10.72 -2.61 -17.01
N LEU A 14 -11.15 -2.60 -15.76
CA LEU A 14 -11.18 -3.78 -14.89
C LEU A 14 -12.57 -3.90 -14.26
N SER A 15 -13.03 -5.13 -14.01
CA SER A 15 -14.26 -5.29 -13.24
C SER A 15 -14.07 -4.83 -11.79
N PRO A 16 -15.12 -4.36 -11.10
CA PRO A 16 -15.04 -4.06 -9.67
C PRO A 16 -14.56 -5.25 -8.83
N GLY A 17 -14.93 -6.48 -9.23
CA GLY A 17 -14.47 -7.71 -8.59
C GLY A 17 -12.96 -7.91 -8.72
N SER A 18 -12.39 -7.64 -9.89
CA SER A 18 -10.93 -7.71 -10.11
C SER A 18 -10.20 -6.69 -9.28
N VAL A 19 -10.69 -5.46 -9.19
CA VAL A 19 -10.11 -4.41 -8.35
C VAL A 19 -10.12 -4.83 -6.88
N ARG A 20 -11.24 -5.36 -6.38
CA ARG A 20 -11.31 -5.87 -4.99
C ARG A 20 -10.30 -6.98 -4.74
N GLN A 21 -10.15 -7.94 -5.66
CA GLN A 21 -9.15 -9.00 -5.52
C GLN A 21 -7.72 -8.45 -5.49
N MET A 22 -7.40 -7.46 -6.34
CA MET A 22 -6.08 -6.84 -6.37
C MET A 22 -5.74 -6.11 -5.08
N THR A 23 -6.71 -5.43 -4.48
CA THR A 23 -6.50 -4.51 -3.36
C THR A 23 -6.87 -5.09 -2.00
N THR A 24 -7.21 -6.37 -1.94
CA THR A 24 -7.53 -7.09 -0.70
C THR A 24 -6.40 -8.06 -0.35
N ASP A 25 -6.19 -8.29 0.95
CA ASP A 25 -5.20 -9.26 1.41
C ASP A 25 -5.52 -10.67 0.93
N GLN A 26 -4.56 -11.29 0.24
CA GLN A 26 -4.63 -12.65 -0.29
C GLN A 26 -3.80 -13.64 0.52
N LEU A 27 -3.11 -13.17 1.57
CA LEU A 27 -2.22 -14.02 2.36
C LEU A 27 -2.96 -14.74 3.48
N THR A 28 -2.53 -15.97 3.74
CA THR A 28 -2.87 -16.66 5.00
C THR A 28 -2.07 -16.08 6.17
N GLN A 29 -2.49 -16.35 7.40
CA GLN A 29 -1.75 -15.91 8.59
C GLN A 29 -0.31 -16.43 8.58
N SER A 30 -0.09 -17.70 8.21
CA SER A 30 1.24 -18.29 8.11
C SER A 30 2.14 -17.57 7.09
N GLN A 31 1.58 -17.16 5.96
CA GLN A 31 2.32 -16.39 4.96
C GLN A 31 2.67 -14.97 5.47
N ARG A 32 1.76 -14.29 6.16
CA ARG A 32 2.05 -13.00 6.81
C ARG A 32 3.15 -13.12 7.86
N ASP A 33 3.12 -14.19 8.66
CA ASP A 33 4.15 -14.45 9.68
C ASP A 33 5.51 -14.72 9.04
N GLY A 34 5.55 -15.48 7.94
CA GLY A 34 6.77 -15.70 7.16
C GLY A 34 7.31 -14.42 6.50
N GLY A 35 6.44 -13.51 6.11
CA GLY A 35 6.78 -12.21 5.51
C GLY A 35 7.01 -11.07 6.50
N ARG A 36 7.07 -11.34 7.80
CA ARG A 36 7.07 -10.33 8.87
C ARG A 36 8.16 -9.27 8.73
N LEU A 37 9.33 -9.63 8.22
CA LEU A 37 10.45 -8.70 8.01
C LEU A 37 10.07 -7.52 7.10
N PHE A 38 9.29 -7.78 6.05
CA PHE A 38 8.88 -6.77 5.08
C PHE A 38 7.47 -6.23 5.34
N LEU A 39 6.58 -7.07 5.81
CA LEU A 39 5.16 -6.76 5.92
C LEU A 39 4.75 -6.27 7.31
N LYS A 40 5.54 -6.55 8.36
CA LYS A 40 5.20 -6.22 9.76
C LYS A 40 3.80 -6.68 10.16
N GLY A 41 3.36 -7.85 9.64
CA GLY A 41 2.02 -8.36 9.90
C GLY A 41 0.93 -7.84 8.97
N GLN A 42 1.26 -6.95 8.03
CA GLN A 42 0.32 -6.50 7.00
C GLN A 42 0.11 -7.57 5.93
N GLY A 43 -0.91 -7.37 5.10
CA GLY A 43 -1.26 -8.27 4.02
C GLY A 43 -0.60 -7.92 2.69
N TRP A 44 -0.94 -8.70 1.67
CA TRP A 44 -0.51 -8.49 0.29
C TRP A 44 -1.64 -8.83 -0.68
N GLY A 45 -1.94 -7.90 -1.58
CA GLY A 45 -2.86 -8.13 -2.69
C GLY A 45 -2.13 -8.59 -3.95
N PHE A 46 -2.64 -8.27 -5.12
CA PHE A 46 -1.92 -8.51 -6.36
C PHE A 46 -1.12 -7.27 -6.74
N GLY A 47 0.20 -7.33 -6.50
CA GLY A 47 1.13 -6.27 -6.87
C GLY A 47 1.44 -5.22 -5.80
N GLY A 48 0.88 -5.30 -4.61
CA GLY A 48 1.14 -4.36 -3.52
C GLY A 48 0.72 -4.87 -2.15
N SER A 49 1.26 -4.24 -1.11
CA SER A 49 0.85 -4.50 0.27
C SER A 49 -0.54 -3.93 0.54
N VAL A 50 -1.21 -4.53 1.50
CA VAL A 50 -2.50 -4.07 2.01
C VAL A 50 -2.39 -3.89 3.52
N ASP A 51 -2.69 -2.70 4.04
CA ASP A 51 -2.79 -2.51 5.47
C ASP A 51 -4.03 -3.26 5.99
N VAL A 52 -3.83 -4.21 6.89
CA VAL A 52 -4.91 -5.00 7.51
C VAL A 52 -5.14 -4.63 8.96
N VAL A 53 -4.10 -4.13 9.64
CA VAL A 53 -4.15 -3.66 11.02
C VAL A 53 -3.36 -2.34 11.17
N ALA A 54 -3.77 -1.51 12.11
CA ALA A 54 -3.07 -0.26 12.44
C ALA A 54 -1.95 -0.54 13.44
N VAL A 55 -0.78 -0.94 12.96
CA VAL A 55 0.43 -1.18 13.78
C VAL A 55 1.25 0.10 13.92
N ASP A 56 1.52 0.75 12.82
CA ASP A 56 2.26 2.02 12.77
C ASP A 56 1.28 3.20 12.56
N PRO A 57 1.66 4.44 12.94
CA PRO A 57 0.78 5.62 12.83
C PRO A 57 0.29 5.91 11.40
N TRP A 58 0.99 5.43 10.39
CA TRP A 58 0.61 5.61 8.99
C TRP A 58 -0.27 4.49 8.42
N ASN A 59 -0.50 3.40 9.18
CA ASN A 59 -1.34 2.31 8.69
C ASN A 59 -2.81 2.72 8.70
N VAL A 60 -3.45 2.60 7.57
CA VAL A 60 -4.88 2.78 7.40
C VAL A 60 -5.46 1.49 6.79
N PRO A 61 -6.26 0.72 7.51
CA PRO A 61 -6.82 -0.53 6.97
C PRO A 61 -7.46 -0.33 5.60
N GLY A 62 -7.05 -1.16 4.63
CA GLY A 62 -7.40 -1.03 3.22
C GLY A 62 -6.46 -0.15 2.39
N ARG A 63 -5.50 0.54 2.99
CA ARG A 63 -4.46 1.24 2.21
C ARG A 63 -3.66 0.21 1.41
N TYR A 64 -3.52 0.46 0.11
CA TYR A 64 -2.88 -0.45 -0.85
C TYR A 64 -1.75 0.25 -1.59
N GLY A 65 -0.64 -0.42 -1.77
CA GLY A 65 0.51 0.09 -2.52
C GLY A 65 1.83 -0.51 -2.06
N TRP A 66 2.94 0.08 -2.47
CA TRP A 66 4.27 -0.40 -2.06
C TRP A 66 5.33 0.71 -2.09
N GLY A 67 6.35 0.55 -1.26
CA GLY A 67 7.60 1.29 -1.31
C GLY A 67 8.69 0.46 -1.97
N GLY A 68 9.24 0.94 -3.07
CA GLY A 68 10.29 0.25 -3.82
C GLY A 68 11.69 0.46 -3.23
N GLY A 69 12.59 -0.49 -3.48
CA GLY A 69 14.00 -0.43 -3.06
C GLY A 69 14.79 0.74 -3.65
N THR A 70 14.29 1.39 -4.69
CA THR A 70 14.87 2.60 -5.30
C THR A 70 14.46 3.90 -4.60
N GLY A 71 13.73 3.82 -3.47
CA GLY A 71 13.35 5.00 -2.69
C GLY A 71 12.11 5.71 -3.18
N THR A 72 11.26 5.03 -3.92
CA THR A 72 9.97 5.53 -4.37
C THR A 72 8.83 4.80 -3.67
N ALA A 73 7.69 5.46 -3.47
CA ALA A 73 6.51 4.81 -2.92
C ALA A 73 5.23 5.36 -3.56
N ALA A 74 4.26 4.50 -3.73
CA ALA A 74 2.92 4.89 -4.17
C ALA A 74 1.87 4.09 -3.38
N HIS A 75 0.92 4.78 -2.80
CA HIS A 75 -0.19 4.15 -2.07
C HIS A 75 -1.50 4.86 -2.41
N LEU A 76 -2.57 4.11 -2.34
CA LEU A 76 -3.94 4.62 -2.36
C LEU A 76 -4.68 4.18 -1.10
N THR A 77 -5.55 5.04 -0.60
CA THR A 77 -6.34 4.81 0.62
C THR A 77 -7.82 4.93 0.24
N PRO A 78 -8.50 3.80 -0.03
CA PRO A 78 -9.88 3.83 -0.51
C PRO A 78 -10.85 4.54 0.44
N SER A 79 -10.65 4.42 1.76
CA SER A 79 -11.54 5.05 2.76
C SER A 79 -11.53 6.58 2.73
N THR A 80 -10.45 7.19 2.24
CA THR A 80 -10.30 8.66 2.14
C THR A 80 -10.28 9.15 0.70
N GLY A 81 -10.12 8.24 -0.28
CA GLY A 81 -9.89 8.60 -1.69
C GLY A 81 -8.49 9.16 -1.96
N ALA A 82 -7.58 9.11 -1.00
CA ALA A 82 -6.26 9.68 -1.15
C ALA A 82 -5.34 8.80 -2.01
N VAL A 83 -4.53 9.44 -2.84
CA VAL A 83 -3.38 8.84 -3.53
C VAL A 83 -2.13 9.59 -3.09
N THR A 84 -1.14 8.87 -2.61
CA THR A 84 0.12 9.44 -2.14
C THR A 84 1.28 8.86 -2.93
N ILE A 85 2.14 9.72 -3.46
CA ILE A 85 3.30 9.31 -4.26
C ILE A 85 4.52 10.06 -3.74
N LEU A 86 5.60 9.32 -3.49
CA LEU A 86 6.89 9.87 -3.11
C LEU A 86 7.95 9.43 -4.11
N PHE A 87 8.68 10.37 -4.66
CA PHE A 87 9.87 10.12 -5.47
C PHE A 87 11.10 10.64 -4.75
N THR A 88 12.08 9.77 -4.54
CA THR A 88 13.38 10.15 -4.01
C THR A 88 14.51 9.58 -4.86
N GLN A 89 15.73 10.07 -4.66
CA GLN A 89 16.95 9.51 -5.24
C GLN A 89 17.74 8.65 -4.25
N LEU A 90 17.14 8.36 -3.06
CA LEU A 90 17.78 7.58 -2.01
C LEU A 90 17.31 6.13 -2.10
N ALA A 91 18.18 5.24 -2.53
CA ALA A 91 17.90 3.81 -2.48
C ALA A 91 17.70 3.35 -1.03
N ALA A 92 16.85 2.35 -0.84
CA ALA A 92 16.65 1.73 0.47
C ALA A 92 17.96 1.07 0.94
N ALA A 93 18.34 1.31 2.19
CA ALA A 93 19.51 0.69 2.81
C ALA A 93 19.20 -0.71 3.38
N GLY A 94 17.94 -1.12 3.38
CA GLY A 94 17.49 -2.40 3.93
C GLY A 94 15.95 -2.50 3.90
N PRO A 95 15.39 -3.52 4.56
CA PRO A 95 13.93 -3.76 4.56
C PRO A 95 13.15 -2.76 5.42
N VAL A 96 13.84 -2.00 6.29
CA VAL A 96 13.20 -1.00 7.13
C VAL A 96 13.10 0.32 6.35
N PRO A 97 11.91 0.92 6.23
CA PRO A 97 11.74 2.19 5.56
C PRO A 97 12.61 3.30 6.18
N SER A 98 13.16 4.18 5.35
CA SER A 98 13.92 5.35 5.81
C SER A 98 13.08 6.29 6.68
N ALA A 99 13.71 7.14 7.47
CA ALA A 99 13.02 8.18 8.25
C ALA A 99 12.15 9.05 7.33
N LEU A 100 12.70 9.53 6.23
CA LEU A 100 11.96 10.32 5.23
C LEU A 100 10.68 9.61 4.75
N MET A 101 10.76 8.32 4.44
CA MET A 101 9.61 7.53 3.98
C MET A 101 8.54 7.42 5.07
N ARG A 102 8.95 7.16 6.32
CA ARG A 102 8.03 7.06 7.46
C ARG A 102 7.35 8.39 7.77
N ASP A 103 8.10 9.48 7.75
CA ASP A 103 7.58 10.82 8.00
C ASP A 103 6.57 11.23 6.91
N PHE A 104 6.89 10.92 5.65
CA PHE A 104 5.97 11.14 4.54
C PHE A 104 4.66 10.35 4.71
N TRP A 105 4.74 9.07 5.04
CA TRP A 105 3.55 8.24 5.25
C TRP A 105 2.72 8.71 6.44
N HIS A 106 3.38 9.08 7.54
CA HIS A 106 2.69 9.62 8.71
C HIS A 106 1.92 10.90 8.37
N PHE A 107 2.58 11.84 7.71
CA PHE A 107 1.94 13.07 7.25
C PHE A 107 0.78 12.80 6.28
N ALA A 108 0.97 11.90 5.32
CA ALA A 108 -0.04 11.52 4.34
C ALA A 108 -1.24 10.79 4.95
N ALA A 109 -1.08 10.18 6.12
CA ALA A 109 -2.18 9.56 6.88
C ALA A 109 -2.95 10.56 7.77
N GLY A 110 -2.59 11.86 7.73
CA GLY A 110 -3.23 12.91 8.52
C GLY A 110 -2.57 13.17 9.88
N GLY A 111 -1.32 12.74 9.99
CA GLY A 111 -0.49 12.95 11.19
C GLY A 111 0.09 14.34 11.32
#